data_356ee4c02486ecab51b4da1d41e2bee9
#
_entry.id   356ee4c02486ecab51b4da1d41e2bee9
#
_cell.length_a   1.000
_cell.length_b   1.000
_cell.length_c   1.000
_cell.angle_alpha   90.00
_cell.angle_beta   90.00
_cell.angle_gamma   90.00
#
_symmetry.space_group_name_H-M   'P 1'
#
loop_
_entity.id
_entity.type
_entity.pdbx_description
1 polymer ?
#
loop_
_entity_poly.entity_id
_entity_poly.type
_entity_poly.pdbx_seq_one_letter_code
_entity_poly.pdbx_strand_id
1 'polypeptide(L)'
;PDFGARWAALGVDFEMYGKDHSTNTPIYDSICRILGARAPEHFTYELFLDQDGHKISKSSGNGLTIDEWLTYASAESLSYFMYLKPKTAKRMYFDVIPKAVDEYHQQLRAYETQDIKAQLNNPVWHIHGGDVPKSDMVVPFSMLLNLASVSSAEDKAQLWGFIQRYAPEAT
;
A
#
# COMPACT_ATOMS: atom_id res chain seq x y z
N PRO A 1 -2.38 -20.25 21.06
CA PRO A 1 -1.61 -20.05 22.31
C PRO A 1 -0.27 -19.37 22.06
N ASP A 2 0.32 -19.61 20.93
CA ASP A 2 1.66 -19.23 20.53
C ASP A 2 1.93 -17.70 20.58
N PHE A 3 1.01 -16.87 20.06
CA PHE A 3 1.16 -15.41 20.05
C PHE A 3 1.34 -14.83 21.46
N GLY A 4 0.49 -15.19 22.43
CA GLY A 4 0.59 -14.68 23.78
C GLY A 4 1.91 -15.04 24.47
N ALA A 5 2.44 -16.23 24.22
CA ALA A 5 3.74 -16.64 24.73
C ALA A 5 4.89 -15.86 24.08
N ARG A 6 4.82 -15.62 22.76
CA ARG A 6 5.82 -14.80 22.06
C ARG A 6 5.81 -13.37 22.54
N TRP A 7 4.64 -12.76 22.73
CA TRP A 7 4.52 -11.40 23.24
C TRP A 7 5.16 -11.26 24.63
N ALA A 8 4.90 -12.23 25.51
CA ALA A 8 5.52 -12.25 26.84
C ALA A 8 7.03 -12.41 26.77
N ALA A 9 7.53 -13.34 25.95
CA ALA A 9 8.95 -13.63 25.84
C ALA A 9 9.77 -12.50 25.20
N LEU A 10 9.16 -11.76 24.26
CA LEU A 10 9.83 -10.70 23.49
C LEU A 10 9.56 -9.29 24.03
N GLY A 11 8.67 -9.14 25.03
CA GLY A 11 8.28 -7.84 25.56
C GLY A 11 7.61 -6.95 24.51
N VAL A 12 6.65 -7.50 23.75
CA VAL A 12 6.00 -6.79 22.65
C VAL A 12 5.06 -5.71 23.18
N ASP A 13 5.24 -4.47 22.76
CA ASP A 13 4.39 -3.33 23.14
C ASP A 13 3.22 -3.10 22.17
N PHE A 14 3.37 -3.46 20.90
CA PHE A 14 2.38 -3.24 19.85
C PHE A 14 2.34 -4.41 18.86
N GLU A 15 1.14 -4.87 18.53
CA GLU A 15 0.91 -5.96 17.59
C GLU A 15 -0.12 -5.56 16.52
N MET A 16 0.26 -5.72 15.27
CA MET A 16 -0.62 -5.50 14.12
C MET A 16 -0.98 -6.83 13.46
N TYR A 17 -2.27 -7.11 13.31
CA TYR A 17 -2.73 -8.38 12.74
C TYR A 17 -3.99 -8.23 11.90
N GLY A 18 -4.21 -9.20 11.01
CA GLY A 18 -5.43 -9.30 10.21
C GLY A 18 -6.66 -9.64 11.05
N LYS A 19 -7.82 -9.22 10.60
CA LYS A 19 -9.13 -9.40 11.25
C LYS A 19 -9.42 -10.86 11.64
N ASP A 20 -8.89 -11.82 10.94
CA ASP A 20 -9.05 -13.25 11.22
C ASP A 20 -8.46 -13.70 12.56
N HIS A 21 -7.56 -12.93 13.16
CA HIS A 21 -7.03 -13.16 14.50
C HIS A 21 -7.84 -12.54 15.63
N SER A 22 -8.78 -11.62 15.32
CA SER A 22 -9.49 -10.81 16.33
C SER A 22 -10.26 -11.65 17.37
N THR A 23 -10.83 -12.78 16.97
CA THR A 23 -11.56 -13.67 17.88
C THR A 23 -10.67 -14.37 18.90
N ASN A 24 -9.39 -14.57 18.58
CA ASN A 24 -8.43 -15.26 19.42
C ASN A 24 -7.58 -14.33 20.30
N THR A 25 -7.57 -13.02 19.98
CA THR A 25 -6.76 -12.03 20.68
C THR A 25 -7.00 -11.99 22.20
N PRO A 26 -8.25 -12.06 22.71
CA PRO A 26 -8.46 -12.08 24.17
C PRO A 26 -7.81 -13.28 24.84
N ILE A 27 -7.71 -14.42 24.15
CA ILE A 27 -7.04 -15.63 24.66
C ILE A 27 -5.52 -15.40 24.70
N TYR A 28 -4.96 -14.82 23.63
CA TYR A 28 -3.53 -14.50 23.55
C TYR A 28 -3.11 -13.50 24.62
N ASP A 29 -3.92 -12.47 24.85
CA ASP A 29 -3.74 -11.50 25.92
C ASP A 29 -3.73 -12.15 27.30
N SER A 30 -4.65 -13.06 27.55
CA SER A 30 -4.74 -13.79 28.82
C SER A 30 -3.51 -14.65 29.05
N ILE A 31 -3.01 -15.33 28.02
CA ILE A 31 -1.77 -16.11 28.08
C ILE A 31 -0.58 -15.21 28.40
N CYS A 32 -0.46 -14.06 27.72
CA CYS A 32 0.60 -13.09 27.94
C CYS A 32 0.61 -12.62 29.40
N ARG A 33 -0.55 -12.26 29.99
CA ARG A 33 -0.68 -11.83 31.38
C ARG A 33 -0.38 -12.93 32.39
N ILE A 34 -0.81 -14.17 32.12
CA ILE A 34 -0.50 -15.35 32.96
C ILE A 34 1.00 -15.58 33.03
N LEU A 35 1.73 -15.32 31.94
CA LEU A 35 3.19 -15.43 31.89
C LEU A 35 3.90 -14.23 32.52
N GLY A 36 3.17 -13.29 33.12
CA GLY A 36 3.72 -12.16 33.86
C GLY A 36 4.08 -10.94 33.04
N ALA A 37 3.69 -10.91 31.78
CA ALA A 37 3.94 -9.76 30.89
C ALA A 37 2.66 -8.91 30.66
N ARG A 38 2.87 -7.66 30.22
CA ARG A 38 1.79 -6.81 29.73
C ARG A 38 1.39 -7.27 28.33
N ALA A 39 0.09 -7.40 28.06
CA ALA A 39 -0.39 -7.61 26.70
C ALA A 39 -0.15 -6.35 25.83
N PRO A 40 0.23 -6.52 24.54
CA PRO A 40 0.49 -5.38 23.66
C PRO A 40 -0.76 -4.58 23.32
N GLU A 41 -0.58 -3.35 22.87
CA GLU A 41 -1.63 -2.61 22.18
C GLU A 41 -1.86 -3.22 20.80
N HIS A 42 -3.12 -3.23 20.34
CA HIS A 42 -3.52 -3.93 19.14
C HIS A 42 -3.98 -3.01 18.02
N PHE A 43 -3.56 -3.30 16.80
CA PHE A 43 -4.13 -2.71 15.61
C PHE A 43 -4.59 -3.81 14.65
N THR A 44 -5.89 -3.83 14.36
CA THR A 44 -6.49 -4.80 13.43
C THR A 44 -6.70 -4.17 12.07
N TYR A 45 -6.18 -4.81 11.01
CA TYR A 45 -6.45 -4.41 9.62
C TYR A 45 -7.41 -5.40 8.94
N GLU A 46 -8.10 -4.90 7.91
CA GLU A 46 -9.04 -5.69 7.12
C GLU A 46 -8.33 -6.59 6.11
N LEU A 47 -9.09 -7.54 5.58
CA LEU A 47 -8.60 -8.53 4.61
C LEU A 47 -8.35 -7.89 3.25
N PHE A 48 -7.42 -8.47 2.51
CA PHE A 48 -7.24 -8.21 1.08
C PHE A 48 -8.10 -9.17 0.27
N LEU A 49 -8.75 -8.64 -0.76
CA LEU A 49 -9.65 -9.35 -1.64
C LEU A 49 -9.08 -9.35 -3.06
N ASP A 50 -9.39 -10.39 -3.83
CA ASP A 50 -9.10 -10.40 -5.27
C ASP A 50 -10.06 -9.47 -6.05
N GLN A 51 -9.96 -9.46 -7.37
CA GLN A 51 -10.81 -8.64 -8.23
C GLN A 51 -12.31 -8.96 -8.09
N ASP A 52 -12.65 -10.21 -7.75
CA ASP A 52 -14.04 -10.68 -7.62
C ASP A 52 -14.59 -10.47 -6.21
N GLY A 53 -13.73 -10.04 -5.27
CA GLY A 53 -14.10 -9.79 -3.87
C GLY A 53 -13.96 -11.00 -2.97
N HIS A 54 -13.28 -12.06 -3.40
CA HIS A 54 -12.96 -13.20 -2.56
C HIS A 54 -11.67 -12.95 -1.76
N LYS A 55 -11.60 -13.55 -0.57
CA LYS A 55 -10.39 -13.45 0.27
C LYS A 55 -9.17 -14.00 -0.48
N ILE A 56 -8.11 -13.21 -0.53
CA ILE A 56 -6.81 -13.66 -1.05
C ILE A 56 -6.22 -14.70 -0.10
N SER A 57 -5.79 -15.84 -0.65
CA SER A 57 -5.07 -16.85 0.10
C SER A 57 -3.94 -17.46 -0.72
N LYS A 58 -2.87 -17.88 -0.02
CA LYS A 58 -1.72 -18.54 -0.69
C LYS A 58 -2.11 -19.81 -1.41
N SER A 59 -3.06 -20.57 -0.85
CA SER A 59 -3.53 -21.84 -1.44
C SER A 59 -4.34 -21.64 -2.72
N SER A 60 -5.03 -20.51 -2.86
CA SER A 60 -5.83 -20.19 -4.05
C SER A 60 -5.00 -19.53 -5.15
N GLY A 61 -3.84 -18.96 -4.82
CA GLY A 61 -2.99 -18.23 -5.78
C GLY A 61 -3.68 -17.06 -6.47
N ASN A 62 -4.73 -16.52 -5.85
CA ASN A 62 -5.62 -15.50 -6.43
C ASN A 62 -5.23 -14.07 -6.05
N GLY A 63 -4.05 -13.87 -5.46
CA GLY A 63 -3.59 -12.56 -5.00
C GLY A 63 -2.44 -12.02 -5.82
N LEU A 64 -2.35 -10.70 -5.89
CA LEU A 64 -1.16 -10.00 -6.36
C LEU A 64 -0.07 -10.10 -5.29
N THR A 65 1.12 -10.57 -5.67
CA THR A 65 2.27 -10.66 -4.78
C THR A 65 3.02 -9.34 -4.70
N ILE A 66 3.87 -9.18 -3.68
CA ILE A 66 4.75 -8.01 -3.55
C ILE A 66 5.71 -7.94 -4.74
N ASP A 67 6.31 -9.06 -5.15
CA ASP A 67 7.26 -9.11 -6.27
C ASP A 67 6.60 -8.70 -7.60
N GLU A 68 5.35 -9.12 -7.82
CA GLU A 68 4.57 -8.68 -8.98
C GLU A 68 4.30 -7.17 -8.94
N TRP A 69 3.93 -6.62 -7.77
CA TRP A 69 3.78 -5.17 -7.63
C TRP A 69 5.07 -4.45 -7.97
N LEU A 70 6.19 -4.87 -7.37
CA LEU A 70 7.51 -4.24 -7.54
C LEU A 70 8.07 -4.37 -8.98
N THR A 71 7.50 -5.26 -9.80
CA THR A 71 7.83 -5.32 -11.23
C THR A 71 7.35 -4.09 -11.99
N TYR A 72 6.26 -3.46 -11.54
CA TYR A 72 5.59 -2.37 -12.25
C TYR A 72 5.61 -1.03 -11.52
N ALA A 73 5.83 -1.05 -10.21
CA ALA A 73 5.70 0.14 -9.36
C ALA A 73 6.65 0.11 -8.17
N SER A 74 6.84 1.27 -7.54
CA SER A 74 7.74 1.42 -6.40
C SER A 74 7.20 0.83 -5.10
N ALA A 75 8.10 0.53 -4.16
CA ALA A 75 7.74 0.09 -2.81
C ALA A 75 6.93 1.15 -2.05
N GLU A 76 7.20 2.42 -2.30
CA GLU A 76 6.51 3.55 -1.67
C GLU A 76 5.06 3.64 -2.14
N SER A 77 4.78 3.38 -3.42
CA SER A 77 3.41 3.31 -3.94
C SER A 77 2.62 2.15 -3.32
N LEU A 78 3.27 1.01 -3.08
CA LEU A 78 2.67 -0.10 -2.33
C LEU A 78 2.42 0.29 -0.88
N SER A 79 3.40 0.91 -0.22
CA SER A 79 3.27 1.38 1.15
C SER A 79 2.12 2.38 1.29
N TYR A 80 1.97 3.29 0.32
CA TYR A 80 0.84 4.21 0.23
C TYR A 80 -0.49 3.46 0.12
N PHE A 81 -0.59 2.50 -0.80
CA PHE A 81 -1.79 1.67 -0.96
C PHE A 81 -2.14 0.92 0.33
N MET A 82 -1.15 0.36 1.01
CA MET A 82 -1.33 -0.38 2.27
C MET A 82 -1.76 0.53 3.43
N TYR A 83 -1.16 1.71 3.53
CA TYR A 83 -1.42 2.68 4.60
C TYR A 83 -2.85 3.25 4.55
N LEU A 84 -3.39 3.46 3.34
CA LEU A 84 -4.73 4.04 3.18
C LEU A 84 -5.82 3.13 3.76
N LYS A 85 -6.69 3.68 4.61
CA LYS A 85 -7.91 3.02 5.12
C LYS A 85 -7.68 1.57 5.55
N PRO A 86 -6.76 1.28 6.48
CA PRO A 86 -6.37 -0.09 6.83
C PRO A 86 -7.52 -0.91 7.45
N LYS A 87 -8.55 -0.24 7.98
CA LYS A 87 -9.77 -0.87 8.53
C LYS A 87 -10.87 -1.13 7.49
N THR A 88 -10.55 -1.00 6.20
CA THR A 88 -11.47 -1.26 5.09
C THR A 88 -10.88 -2.34 4.21
N ALA A 89 -11.67 -3.37 3.88
CA ALA A 89 -11.24 -4.41 2.95
C ALA A 89 -10.87 -3.80 1.59
N LYS A 90 -9.72 -4.20 1.05
CA LYS A 90 -9.18 -3.68 -0.20
C LYS A 90 -9.09 -4.78 -1.23
N ARG A 91 -9.49 -4.46 -2.46
CA ARG A 91 -9.20 -5.32 -3.59
C ARG A 91 -7.75 -5.09 -4.05
N MET A 92 -7.00 -6.18 -4.23
CA MET A 92 -5.59 -6.17 -4.61
C MET A 92 -5.37 -7.05 -5.84
N TYR A 93 -5.33 -6.41 -7.01
CA TYR A 93 -5.15 -7.01 -8.32
C TYR A 93 -4.44 -6.01 -9.25
N PHE A 94 -4.02 -6.43 -10.45
CA PHE A 94 -3.13 -5.62 -11.29
C PHE A 94 -3.66 -4.22 -11.61
N ASP A 95 -4.95 -4.05 -11.88
CA ASP A 95 -5.51 -2.75 -12.26
C ASP A 95 -5.49 -1.69 -11.14
N VAL A 96 -5.23 -2.09 -9.89
CA VAL A 96 -5.09 -1.11 -8.80
C VAL A 96 -3.72 -0.44 -8.80
N ILE A 97 -2.69 -1.06 -9.42
CA ILE A 97 -1.32 -0.55 -9.41
C ILE A 97 -1.23 0.85 -10.05
N PRO A 98 -1.67 1.06 -11.30
CA PRO A 98 -1.58 2.38 -11.93
C PRO A 98 -2.26 3.48 -11.11
N LYS A 99 -3.44 3.17 -10.58
CA LYS A 99 -4.19 4.11 -9.75
C LYS A 99 -3.46 4.45 -8.45
N ALA A 100 -2.91 3.44 -7.77
CA ALA A 100 -2.16 3.65 -6.53
C ALA A 100 -0.89 4.47 -6.75
N VAL A 101 -0.19 4.26 -7.87
CA VAL A 101 0.97 5.04 -8.27
C VAL A 101 0.58 6.51 -8.53
N ASP A 102 -0.47 6.73 -9.31
CA ASP A 102 -0.93 8.08 -9.63
C ASP A 102 -1.40 8.84 -8.39
N GLU A 103 -2.15 8.18 -7.49
CA GLU A 103 -2.59 8.76 -6.22
C GLU A 103 -1.40 9.06 -5.29
N TYR A 104 -0.40 8.18 -5.21
CA TYR A 104 0.80 8.41 -4.44
C TYR A 104 1.54 9.67 -4.92
N HIS A 105 1.80 9.80 -6.21
CA HIS A 105 2.45 10.97 -6.78
C HIS A 105 1.60 12.26 -6.67
N GLN A 106 0.28 12.13 -6.73
CA GLN A 106 -0.61 13.25 -6.44
C GLN A 106 -0.46 13.74 -4.99
N GLN A 107 -0.31 12.84 -4.03
CA GLN A 107 -0.08 13.20 -2.63
C GLN A 107 1.31 13.82 -2.40
N LEU A 108 2.34 13.36 -3.11
CA LEU A 108 3.66 14.01 -3.09
C LEU A 108 3.56 15.46 -3.54
N ARG A 109 2.89 15.72 -4.68
CA ARG A 109 2.69 17.10 -5.18
C ARG A 109 1.86 17.96 -4.23
N ALA A 110 0.80 17.40 -3.65
CA ALA A 110 -0.03 18.09 -2.68
C ALA A 110 0.77 18.47 -1.43
N TYR A 111 1.63 17.58 -0.96
CA TYR A 111 2.48 17.81 0.22
C TYR A 111 3.35 19.06 0.11
N GLU A 112 3.88 19.37 -1.06
CA GLU A 112 4.75 20.54 -1.30
C GLU A 112 4.06 21.88 -1.02
N THR A 113 2.73 21.94 -1.17
CA THR A 113 1.93 23.17 -1.03
C THR A 113 1.08 23.22 0.24
N GLN A 114 1.05 22.13 1.00
CA GLN A 114 0.27 22.03 2.23
C GLN A 114 0.92 22.78 3.40
N ASP A 115 0.10 23.28 4.33
CA ASP A 115 0.58 23.76 5.63
C ASP A 115 1.05 22.57 6.50
N ILE A 116 1.78 22.89 7.59
CA ILE A 116 2.37 21.88 8.49
C ILE A 116 1.31 20.88 9.02
N LYS A 117 0.12 21.35 9.36
CA LYS A 117 -0.94 20.48 9.88
C LYS A 117 -1.43 19.49 8.82
N ALA A 118 -1.61 19.96 7.59
CA ALA A 118 -2.00 19.12 6.46
C ALA A 118 -0.88 18.16 6.06
N GLN A 119 0.38 18.60 6.10
CA GLN A 119 1.55 17.76 5.86
C GLN A 119 1.63 16.60 6.85
N LEU A 120 1.46 16.85 8.16
CA LEU A 120 1.45 15.81 9.19
C LEU A 120 0.28 14.82 9.06
N ASN A 121 -0.80 15.21 8.39
CA ASN A 121 -1.93 14.31 8.11
C ASN A 121 -1.82 13.63 6.73
N ASN A 122 -0.84 14.01 5.91
CA ASN A 122 -0.65 13.42 4.60
C ASN A 122 0.02 12.04 4.73
N PRO A 123 -0.53 10.99 4.11
CA PRO A 123 0.06 9.64 4.14
C PRO A 123 1.53 9.58 3.75
N VAL A 124 1.98 10.39 2.81
CA VAL A 124 3.37 10.36 2.33
C VAL A 124 4.37 10.78 3.42
N TRP A 125 3.98 11.66 4.34
CA TRP A 125 4.82 12.02 5.48
C TRP A 125 5.15 10.79 6.35
N HIS A 126 4.14 9.98 6.63
CA HIS A 126 4.28 8.76 7.44
C HIS A 126 5.08 7.67 6.73
N ILE A 127 4.84 7.48 5.43
CA ILE A 127 5.54 6.48 4.60
C ILE A 127 7.03 6.77 4.53
N HIS A 128 7.39 8.05 4.42
CA HIS A 128 8.78 8.49 4.29
C HIS A 128 9.43 8.89 5.63
N GLY A 129 8.74 8.73 6.76
CA GLY A 129 9.29 9.10 8.07
C GLY A 129 9.63 10.58 8.20
N GLY A 130 8.95 11.45 7.46
CA GLY A 130 9.15 12.90 7.45
C GLY A 130 10.08 13.44 6.37
N ASP A 131 10.89 12.59 5.72
CA ASP A 131 11.78 12.98 4.61
C ASP A 131 11.08 12.70 3.26
N VAL A 132 10.12 13.56 2.92
CA VAL A 132 9.23 13.37 1.77
C VAL A 132 9.88 13.88 0.48
N PRO A 133 10.12 13.00 -0.52
CA PRO A 133 10.69 13.40 -1.79
C PRO A 133 9.70 14.23 -2.63
N LYS A 134 10.23 14.94 -3.61
CA LYS A 134 9.38 15.55 -4.64
C LYS A 134 8.89 14.52 -5.63
N SER A 135 7.71 14.78 -6.20
CA SER A 135 7.21 13.95 -7.29
C SER A 135 7.98 14.24 -8.58
N ASP A 136 8.60 13.22 -9.15
CA ASP A 136 9.25 13.25 -10.46
C ASP A 136 8.35 12.78 -11.61
N MET A 137 7.12 12.34 -11.30
CA MET A 137 6.16 11.87 -12.31
C MET A 137 5.58 13.04 -13.10
N VAL A 138 5.90 13.11 -14.39
CA VAL A 138 5.34 14.08 -15.34
C VAL A 138 4.04 13.55 -15.96
N VAL A 139 4.04 12.28 -16.37
CA VAL A 139 2.88 11.63 -17.01
C VAL A 139 2.30 10.57 -16.08
N PRO A 140 1.00 10.63 -15.75
CA PRO A 140 0.36 9.61 -14.91
C PRO A 140 0.48 8.21 -15.51
N PHE A 141 0.65 7.20 -14.67
CA PHE A 141 0.76 5.81 -15.11
C PHE A 141 -0.50 5.34 -15.87
N SER A 142 -1.67 5.71 -15.36
CA SER A 142 -2.94 5.41 -16.05
C SER A 142 -3.01 6.03 -17.44
N MET A 143 -2.44 7.21 -17.65
CA MET A 143 -2.35 7.84 -18.96
C MET A 143 -1.41 7.08 -19.90
N LEU A 144 -0.25 6.64 -19.40
CA LEU A 144 0.70 5.81 -20.18
C LEU A 144 0.04 4.51 -20.67
N LEU A 145 -0.72 3.83 -19.81
CA LEU A 145 -1.47 2.63 -20.19
C LEU A 145 -2.52 2.92 -21.28
N ASN A 146 -3.25 4.02 -21.12
CA ASN A 146 -4.23 4.42 -22.13
C ASN A 146 -3.56 4.74 -23.47
N LEU A 147 -2.46 5.47 -23.46
CA LEU A 147 -1.70 5.78 -24.69
C LEU A 147 -1.17 4.50 -25.35
N ALA A 148 -0.59 3.58 -24.59
CA ALA A 148 -0.10 2.31 -25.10
C ALA A 148 -1.23 1.47 -25.73
N SER A 149 -2.40 1.42 -25.07
CA SER A 149 -3.56 0.67 -25.54
C SER A 149 -4.18 1.26 -26.81
N VAL A 150 -4.41 2.59 -26.85
CA VAL A 150 -5.08 3.26 -27.97
C VAL A 150 -4.17 3.37 -29.19
N SER A 151 -2.87 3.59 -28.97
CA SER A 151 -1.89 3.74 -30.06
C SER A 151 -1.45 2.42 -30.67
N SER A 152 -1.77 1.28 -30.06
CA SER A 152 -1.18 -0.02 -30.40
C SER A 152 0.36 0.06 -30.52
N ALA A 153 0.98 0.87 -29.66
CA ALA A 153 2.40 1.13 -29.71
C ALA A 153 3.18 -0.17 -29.46
N GLU A 154 3.86 -0.66 -30.49
CA GLU A 154 4.65 -1.90 -30.45
C GLU A 154 6.03 -1.67 -29.88
N ASP A 155 6.49 -0.42 -29.84
CA ASP A 155 7.80 -0.06 -29.32
C ASP A 155 7.81 1.27 -28.52
N LYS A 156 8.92 1.48 -27.80
CA LYS A 156 9.10 2.68 -26.96
C LYS A 156 9.15 3.99 -27.76
N ALA A 157 9.64 3.97 -28.99
CA ALA A 157 9.78 5.18 -29.81
C ALA A 157 8.40 5.68 -30.25
N GLN A 158 7.51 4.78 -30.64
CA GLN A 158 6.13 5.12 -30.97
C GLN A 158 5.39 5.69 -29.76
N LEU A 159 5.50 5.01 -28.60
CA LEU A 159 4.87 5.50 -27.37
C LEU A 159 5.43 6.88 -26.98
N TRP A 160 6.74 7.08 -27.10
CA TRP A 160 7.38 8.36 -26.83
C TRP A 160 6.86 9.49 -27.70
N GLY A 161 6.65 9.23 -28.98
CA GLY A 161 6.04 10.20 -29.92
C GLY A 161 4.62 10.63 -29.48
N PHE A 162 3.83 9.73 -28.90
CA PHE A 162 2.52 10.07 -28.31
C PHE A 162 2.68 10.88 -27.02
N ILE A 163 3.60 10.50 -26.14
CA ILE A 163 3.86 11.22 -24.88
C ILE A 163 4.24 12.66 -25.20
N GLN A 164 5.19 12.90 -26.09
CA GLN A 164 5.61 14.25 -26.51
C GLN A 164 4.45 15.13 -27.03
N ARG A 165 3.46 14.49 -27.63
CA ARG A 165 2.29 15.19 -28.17
C ARG A 165 1.28 15.60 -27.10
N TYR A 166 1.07 14.75 -26.07
CA TYR A 166 0.05 14.93 -25.05
C TYR A 166 0.59 15.52 -23.74
N ALA A 167 1.88 15.39 -23.50
CA ALA A 167 2.60 15.92 -22.34
C ALA A 167 3.96 16.47 -22.78
N PRO A 168 3.99 17.60 -23.50
CA PRO A 168 5.23 18.20 -24.03
C PRO A 168 6.23 18.58 -22.92
N GLU A 169 5.77 18.76 -21.69
CA GLU A 169 6.59 19.00 -20.50
C GLU A 169 7.39 17.77 -20.05
N ALA A 170 7.12 16.59 -20.59
CA ALA A 170 7.87 15.35 -20.28
C ALA A 170 9.21 15.24 -21.00
N THR A 171 9.61 16.25 -21.79
CA THR A 171 10.84 16.25 -22.59
C THR A 171 11.99 16.95 -21.91
#